data_2d65e1aa711d31ba8128a630aa8a6669
#
_entry.id   2d65e1aa711d31ba8128a630aa8a6669
#
_cell.length_a   1.000
_cell.length_b   1.000
_cell.length_c   1.000
_cell.angle_alpha   90.00
_cell.angle_beta   90.00
_cell.angle_gamma   90.00
#
_symmetry.space_group_name_H-M   'P 1'
#
loop_
_entity.id
_entity.type
_entity.pdbx_description
1 polymer ?
#
loop_
_entity_poly.entity_id
_entity_poly.type
_entity_poly.pdbx_seq_one_letter_code
_entity_poly.pdbx_strand_id
1 'polypeptide(L)'
;MTEQATTTHAGTIPSQPGPRQAADAATGPRGGTVTSGSDTAGPAVIPGAGPAAPSAARPGERATVRLRDTGGEEPARYAPEWLQLREPADAVARSHDLLDPLRIRLANLPQRADGLVIHDIGCGTGSMGRWLAPHLDGAQHWILHDRDPYLLHFAAVGAPRSSADGSRVSVETRRGDVARLTPDALAGASLVTASALLDVLTREEVEALAAACAGAGCPALLTLSVAGRVELTAPHPMDQEITEAFNAHQRRGGLLGPDAATAAADAFAAHGATVRLNPSPWRLGPDQAALTEQWLRGWVGAAVEERPELADRAGSYLKERLEACAAGELRVVVHHSDLLALCRPTGGTA
;
A
#
# COMPACT_ATOMS: atom_id res chain seq x y z
N MET A 1 12.35 -4.43 58.06
CA MET A 1 11.21 -3.51 58.21
C MET A 1 11.39 -2.48 57.09
N THR A 2 10.72 -2.39 56.00
CA THR A 2 9.45 -2.86 55.48
C THR A 2 9.58 -2.90 53.96
N GLU A 3 9.35 -4.05 53.37
CA GLU A 3 9.22 -4.20 51.95
C GLU A 3 7.99 -3.46 51.44
N GLN A 4 8.13 -2.69 50.36
CA GLN A 4 7.01 -2.28 49.54
C GLN A 4 7.22 -2.82 48.12
N ALA A 5 6.44 -3.85 47.82
CA ALA A 5 6.31 -4.42 46.51
C ALA A 5 5.51 -3.47 45.59
N THR A 6 6.14 -3.03 44.51
CA THR A 6 5.47 -2.30 43.43
C THR A 6 4.98 -3.29 42.37
N THR A 7 3.69 -3.47 42.32
CA THR A 7 3.00 -4.30 41.33
C THR A 7 3.02 -3.58 40.00
N THR A 8 3.78 -4.09 39.04
CA THR A 8 3.79 -3.61 37.65
C THR A 8 2.62 -4.26 36.91
N HIS A 9 1.65 -3.45 36.51
CA HIS A 9 0.60 -3.86 35.58
C HIS A 9 1.21 -4.16 34.21
N ALA A 10 1.15 -5.41 33.81
CA ALA A 10 1.40 -5.84 32.45
C ALA A 10 0.24 -5.34 31.54
N GLY A 11 0.53 -4.33 30.74
CA GLY A 11 -0.38 -3.88 29.69
C GLY A 11 -0.47 -4.92 28.58
N THR A 12 -1.65 -5.47 28.41
CA THR A 12 -2.01 -6.39 27.32
C THR A 12 -1.97 -5.63 26.00
N ILE A 13 -1.05 -5.99 25.12
CA ILE A 13 -0.97 -5.47 23.74
C ILE A 13 -2.01 -6.23 22.92
N PRO A 14 -2.90 -5.59 22.15
CA PRO A 14 -3.90 -6.28 21.33
C PRO A 14 -3.22 -7.05 20.20
N SER A 15 -3.43 -8.34 20.18
CA SER A 15 -3.15 -9.25 19.07
C SER A 15 -3.94 -8.79 17.84
N GLN A 16 -3.37 -8.93 16.67
CA GLN A 16 -4.08 -8.75 15.40
C GLN A 16 -5.29 -9.71 15.38
N PRO A 17 -6.51 -9.25 15.03
CA PRO A 17 -7.67 -10.13 14.98
C PRO A 17 -7.59 -11.04 13.76
N GLY A 18 -7.43 -12.32 13.99
CA GLY A 18 -7.75 -13.38 13.04
C GLY A 18 -9.28 -13.44 12.81
N PRO A 19 -9.75 -14.07 11.72
CA PRO A 19 -11.15 -14.09 11.36
C PRO A 19 -11.99 -14.83 12.40
N ARG A 20 -12.96 -14.14 13.02
CA ARG A 20 -13.94 -14.74 13.91
C ARG A 20 -15.09 -15.32 13.09
N GLN A 21 -15.32 -16.62 13.24
CA GLN A 21 -16.54 -17.29 12.80
C GLN A 21 -17.74 -16.75 13.58
N ALA A 22 -18.79 -16.34 12.87
CA ALA A 22 -20.08 -15.96 13.45
C ALA A 22 -20.92 -17.23 13.69
N ALA A 23 -21.39 -17.38 14.94
CA ALA A 23 -22.41 -18.36 15.30
C ALA A 23 -23.77 -17.68 15.39
N ASP A 24 -24.78 -18.34 14.81
CA ASP A 24 -26.19 -18.03 14.78
C ASP A 24 -26.83 -17.70 16.12
N ALA A 25 -27.80 -16.76 16.12
CA ALA A 25 -28.98 -16.82 16.98
C ALA A 25 -30.15 -16.05 16.34
N ALA A 26 -31.14 -16.81 15.89
CA ALA A 26 -32.47 -16.36 15.49
C ALA A 26 -33.31 -15.97 16.70
N THR A 27 -34.17 -15.01 16.61
CA THR A 27 -35.59 -15.02 17.03
C THR A 27 -36.33 -13.72 16.66
N GLY A 28 -37.37 -13.83 15.85
CA GLY A 28 -38.45 -12.81 15.71
C GLY A 28 -39.58 -13.08 16.74
N PRO A 29 -40.81 -12.64 16.56
CA PRO A 29 -41.44 -11.63 15.71
C PRO A 29 -42.51 -10.77 16.48
N ARG A 30 -43.34 -10.03 15.73
CA ARG A 30 -44.66 -9.39 16.02
C ARG A 30 -44.60 -7.86 15.99
N GLY A 31 -45.43 -7.10 15.25
CA GLY A 31 -46.76 -7.28 14.74
C GLY A 31 -47.53 -6.03 15.13
N GLY A 32 -48.22 -5.36 14.23
CA GLY A 32 -49.06 -4.23 14.56
C GLY A 32 -49.52 -3.44 13.31
N THR A 33 -50.69 -3.76 12.89
CA THR A 33 -51.58 -3.30 11.83
C THR A 33 -52.21 -1.93 12.07
N VAL A 34 -52.78 -1.36 10.95
CA VAL A 34 -54.07 -0.60 10.77
C VAL A 34 -53.84 0.91 10.52
N THR A 35 -54.41 1.61 9.58
CA THR A 35 -55.54 1.58 8.62
C THR A 35 -55.47 2.78 7.69
N SER A 36 -55.81 2.60 6.45
CA SER A 36 -56.81 3.19 5.56
C SER A 36 -57.01 4.71 5.48
N GLY A 37 -57.12 5.18 4.24
CA GLY A 37 -57.76 6.43 3.84
C GLY A 37 -57.59 6.69 2.35
N SER A 38 -58.68 6.38 1.63
CA SER A 38 -58.94 6.63 0.22
C SER A 38 -59.05 8.12 -0.12
N ASP A 39 -58.67 8.55 -1.32
CA ASP A 39 -59.64 9.06 -2.30
C ASP A 39 -59.00 9.45 -3.66
N THR A 40 -59.75 9.10 -4.63
CA THR A 40 -59.81 9.24 -6.07
C THR A 40 -59.44 10.62 -6.68
N ALA A 41 -58.79 10.59 -7.84
CA ALA A 41 -59.19 11.23 -9.13
C ALA A 41 -58.15 10.95 -10.24
N GLY A 42 -58.55 10.31 -11.33
CA GLY A 42 -57.84 10.29 -12.60
C GLY A 42 -58.43 11.35 -13.55
N PRO A 43 -58.24 11.27 -14.93
CA PRO A 43 -56.95 11.28 -15.60
C PRO A 43 -56.80 12.47 -16.57
N ALA A 44 -55.58 12.83 -16.97
CA ALA A 44 -55.40 13.71 -18.13
C ALA A 44 -54.23 13.14 -18.99
N VAL A 45 -54.58 12.73 -20.17
CA VAL A 45 -53.72 12.34 -21.28
C VAL A 45 -53.20 13.59 -21.97
N ILE A 46 -51.87 13.69 -22.19
CA ILE A 46 -51.28 14.58 -23.20
C ILE A 46 -50.16 13.81 -23.93
N PRO A 47 -50.06 13.93 -25.28
CA PRO A 47 -49.23 13.09 -26.12
C PRO A 47 -47.87 13.69 -26.45
N GLY A 48 -46.90 12.78 -26.70
CA GLY A 48 -45.81 13.00 -27.66
C GLY A 48 -44.64 13.85 -27.21
N ALA A 49 -43.53 13.14 -26.81
CA ALA A 49 -42.20 13.72 -26.93
C ALA A 49 -41.28 12.66 -27.58
N GLY A 50 -40.65 13.07 -28.66
CA GLY A 50 -39.68 12.29 -29.43
C GLY A 50 -38.40 11.97 -28.67
N PRO A 51 -37.45 11.20 -29.27
CA PRO A 51 -36.31 10.68 -28.55
C PRO A 51 -35.40 11.82 -28.07
N ALA A 52 -35.14 11.83 -26.75
CA ALA A 52 -34.23 12.77 -26.13
C ALA A 52 -32.79 12.47 -26.61
N ALA A 53 -32.11 13.49 -27.07
CA ALA A 53 -30.71 13.47 -27.37
C ALA A 53 -29.91 13.08 -26.10
N PRO A 54 -28.71 12.42 -26.23
CA PRO A 54 -27.89 12.06 -25.10
C PRO A 54 -27.45 13.33 -24.37
N SER A 55 -27.82 13.41 -23.09
CA SER A 55 -27.43 14.48 -22.17
C SER A 55 -25.92 14.52 -22.09
N ALA A 56 -25.32 15.65 -22.45
CA ALA A 56 -23.92 15.93 -22.27
C ALA A 56 -23.54 15.72 -20.79
N ALA A 57 -22.57 14.85 -20.56
CA ALA A 57 -22.02 14.59 -19.25
C ALA A 57 -21.54 15.91 -18.62
N ARG A 58 -21.94 16.15 -17.39
CA ARG A 58 -21.50 17.32 -16.62
C ARG A 58 -19.98 17.22 -16.41
N PRO A 59 -19.19 18.28 -16.64
CA PRO A 59 -17.76 18.28 -16.35
C PRO A 59 -17.59 18.30 -14.83
N GLY A 60 -17.22 17.15 -14.25
CA GLY A 60 -16.98 17.02 -12.80
C GLY A 60 -16.96 15.61 -12.23
N GLU A 61 -17.52 14.62 -12.91
CA GLU A 61 -17.36 13.21 -12.48
C GLU A 61 -16.08 12.63 -13.05
N ARG A 62 -14.97 12.86 -12.34
CA ARG A 62 -13.70 12.16 -12.60
C ARG A 62 -13.89 10.70 -12.22
N ALA A 63 -13.50 9.80 -13.13
CA ALA A 63 -13.57 8.35 -12.93
C ALA A 63 -12.88 7.96 -11.61
N THR A 64 -13.67 7.56 -10.63
CA THR A 64 -13.16 7.09 -9.33
C THR A 64 -12.67 5.65 -9.53
N VAL A 65 -11.39 5.41 -9.31
CA VAL A 65 -10.82 4.06 -9.26
C VAL A 65 -11.42 3.36 -8.04
N ARG A 66 -12.07 2.20 -8.19
CA ARG A 66 -12.67 1.45 -7.07
C ARG A 66 -11.72 0.37 -6.58
N LEU A 67 -11.47 0.32 -5.26
CA LEU A 67 -10.78 -0.78 -4.58
C LEU A 67 -11.71 -1.97 -4.37
N ARG A 68 -11.16 -3.19 -4.37
CA ARG A 68 -11.88 -4.46 -4.26
C ARG A 68 -13.09 -4.38 -3.36
N ASP A 69 -14.25 -4.60 -3.92
CA ASP A 69 -15.45 -4.95 -3.19
C ASP A 69 -15.48 -6.49 -3.12
N THR A 70 -14.67 -7.03 -2.21
CA THR A 70 -14.73 -8.45 -1.85
C THR A 70 -15.86 -8.59 -0.86
N GLY A 71 -16.98 -9.13 -1.31
CA GLY A 71 -18.18 -9.28 -0.50
C GLY A 71 -17.89 -9.89 0.87
N GLY A 72 -18.10 -9.13 1.92
CA GLY A 72 -18.35 -9.63 3.26
C GLY A 72 -17.18 -9.68 4.25
N GLU A 73 -15.90 -9.64 3.84
CA GLU A 73 -14.77 -9.52 4.79
C GLU A 73 -14.10 -8.16 4.61
N GLU A 74 -14.09 -7.37 5.69
CA GLU A 74 -13.31 -6.13 5.70
C GLU A 74 -11.83 -6.49 5.51
N PRO A 75 -11.17 -6.01 4.45
CA PRO A 75 -9.78 -6.35 4.20
C PRO A 75 -8.91 -5.86 5.35
N ALA A 76 -7.85 -6.62 5.69
CA ALA A 76 -6.93 -6.30 6.77
C ALA A 76 -6.49 -4.83 6.69
N ARG A 77 -6.81 -4.06 7.74
CA ARG A 77 -6.41 -2.65 7.85
C ARG A 77 -5.01 -2.59 8.44
N TYR A 78 -4.13 -1.86 7.80
CA TYR A 78 -2.85 -1.52 8.42
C TYR A 78 -3.06 -0.44 9.47
N ALA A 79 -2.54 -0.68 10.70
CA ALA A 79 -2.59 0.33 11.74
C ALA A 79 -1.70 1.53 11.37
N PRO A 80 -2.20 2.78 11.46
CA PRO A 80 -1.38 3.97 11.17
C PRO A 80 -0.10 4.02 12.00
N GLU A 81 -0.14 3.53 13.25
CA GLU A 81 0.99 3.46 14.17
C GLU A 81 2.11 2.56 13.61
N TRP A 82 1.75 1.44 12.99
CA TRP A 82 2.72 0.59 12.31
C TRP A 82 3.37 1.29 11.13
N LEU A 83 2.58 1.97 10.30
CA LEU A 83 3.09 2.71 9.15
C LEU A 83 4.00 3.88 9.57
N GLN A 84 3.66 4.57 10.66
CA GLN A 84 4.51 5.62 11.24
C GLN A 84 5.80 5.07 11.85
N LEU A 85 5.72 3.92 12.53
CA LEU A 85 6.88 3.28 13.15
C LEU A 85 7.94 2.85 12.12
N ARG A 86 7.51 2.33 10.97
CA ARG A 86 8.42 1.88 9.91
C ARG A 86 8.97 2.99 9.03
N GLU A 87 8.28 4.14 8.93
CA GLU A 87 8.59 5.21 7.98
C GLU A 87 10.05 5.70 8.01
N PRO A 88 10.71 5.90 9.18
CA PRO A 88 12.13 6.27 9.19
C PRO A 88 13.04 5.21 8.57
N ALA A 89 12.77 3.92 8.83
CA ALA A 89 13.53 2.82 8.24
C ALA A 89 13.27 2.70 6.73
N ASP A 90 12.03 2.89 6.29
CA ASP A 90 11.64 2.95 4.88
C ASP A 90 12.40 4.08 4.15
N ALA A 91 12.44 5.27 4.73
CA ALA A 91 13.09 6.43 4.14
C ALA A 91 14.60 6.22 3.94
N VAL A 92 15.27 5.59 4.91
CA VAL A 92 16.70 5.25 4.82
C VAL A 92 16.97 4.13 3.82
N ALA A 93 16.06 3.17 3.71
CA ALA A 93 16.24 2.00 2.85
C ALA A 93 16.02 2.29 1.36
N ARG A 94 15.12 3.23 1.02
CA ARG A 94 14.81 3.56 -0.38
C ARG A 94 16.06 3.94 -1.17
N SER A 95 16.18 3.40 -2.37
CA SER A 95 17.35 3.58 -3.24
C SER A 95 17.43 5.00 -3.82
N HIS A 96 18.42 5.77 -3.38
CA HIS A 96 18.71 7.09 -3.94
C HIS A 96 19.28 7.02 -5.36
N ASP A 97 19.88 5.89 -5.77
CA ASP A 97 20.45 5.69 -7.11
C ASP A 97 19.38 5.73 -8.22
N LEU A 98 18.12 5.52 -7.86
CA LEU A 98 17.00 5.61 -8.80
C LEU A 98 16.49 7.05 -9.00
N LEU A 99 16.91 8.01 -8.16
CA LEU A 99 16.43 9.40 -8.25
C LEU A 99 16.97 10.13 -9.47
N ASP A 100 18.25 9.99 -9.80
CA ASP A 100 18.83 10.72 -10.93
C ASP A 100 18.23 10.29 -12.28
N PRO A 101 18.11 8.99 -12.62
CA PRO A 101 17.42 8.58 -13.83
C PRO A 101 15.93 8.99 -13.84
N LEU A 102 15.27 9.02 -12.68
CA LEU A 102 13.91 9.54 -12.55
C LEU A 102 13.85 11.05 -12.84
N ARG A 103 14.71 11.86 -12.21
CA ARG A 103 14.78 13.32 -12.42
C ARG A 103 15.04 13.66 -13.89
N ILE A 104 15.99 12.98 -14.53
CA ILE A 104 16.28 13.14 -15.96
C ILE A 104 15.01 12.85 -16.78
N ARG A 105 14.29 11.78 -16.47
CA ARG A 105 13.04 11.44 -17.16
C ARG A 105 11.97 12.50 -16.97
N LEU A 106 11.78 13.01 -15.75
CA LEU A 106 10.78 14.03 -15.42
C LEU A 106 11.12 15.38 -16.07
N ALA A 107 12.39 15.78 -16.10
CA ALA A 107 12.84 17.01 -16.75
C ALA A 107 12.61 17.00 -18.27
N ASN A 108 12.57 15.82 -18.90
CA ASN A 108 12.29 15.66 -20.33
C ASN A 108 10.80 15.51 -20.66
N LEU A 109 9.91 15.61 -19.66
CA LEU A 109 8.46 15.67 -19.92
C LEU A 109 8.08 17.06 -20.48
N PRO A 110 7.00 17.12 -21.30
CA PRO A 110 6.45 18.42 -21.68
C PRO A 110 6.11 19.23 -20.44
N GLN A 111 6.64 20.45 -20.37
CA GLN A 111 6.38 21.35 -19.26
C GLN A 111 4.89 21.68 -19.18
N ARG A 112 4.33 21.52 -17.98
CA ARG A 112 2.93 21.81 -17.69
C ARG A 112 2.86 23.01 -16.76
N ALA A 113 1.86 23.86 -16.95
CA ALA A 113 1.64 25.02 -16.09
C ALA A 113 1.40 24.61 -14.62
N ASP A 114 0.81 23.42 -14.40
CA ASP A 114 0.46 22.91 -13.08
C ASP A 114 1.56 22.05 -12.43
N GLY A 115 2.73 21.94 -13.08
CA GLY A 115 3.85 21.13 -12.60
C GLY A 115 3.69 19.62 -12.80
N LEU A 116 4.37 18.84 -11.96
CA LEU A 116 4.33 17.39 -11.99
C LEU A 116 3.03 16.85 -11.37
N VAL A 117 2.35 15.95 -12.05
CA VAL A 117 1.19 15.21 -11.52
C VAL A 117 1.65 13.80 -11.13
N ILE A 118 1.59 13.49 -9.84
CA ILE A 118 2.13 12.24 -9.28
C ILE A 118 0.98 11.45 -8.64
N HIS A 119 0.81 10.21 -9.08
CA HIS A 119 -0.14 9.28 -8.49
C HIS A 119 0.58 8.35 -7.52
N ASP A 120 0.23 8.40 -6.23
CA ASP A 120 0.76 7.49 -5.19
C ASP A 120 -0.29 6.43 -4.88
N ILE A 121 -0.01 5.19 -5.25
CA ILE A 121 -0.96 4.07 -5.22
C ILE A 121 -0.73 3.25 -3.95
N GLY A 122 -1.83 3.03 -3.17
CA GLY A 122 -1.71 2.42 -1.85
C GLY A 122 -0.89 3.29 -0.92
N CYS A 123 -1.17 4.59 -0.92
CA CYS A 123 -0.33 5.60 -0.28
C CYS A 123 -0.19 5.45 1.24
N GLY A 124 -1.08 4.67 1.89
CA GLY A 124 -1.10 4.51 3.34
C GLY A 124 -1.21 5.86 4.04
N THR A 125 -0.27 6.17 4.91
CA THR A 125 -0.17 7.48 5.60
C THR A 125 0.61 8.54 4.80
N GLY A 126 0.98 8.27 3.54
CA GLY A 126 1.64 9.23 2.65
C GLY A 126 3.17 9.30 2.79
N SER A 127 3.82 8.26 3.31
CA SER A 127 5.28 8.22 3.53
C SER A 127 6.08 8.40 2.24
N MET A 128 5.58 7.89 1.11
CA MET A 128 6.25 8.03 -0.18
C MET A 128 6.31 9.50 -0.62
N GLY A 129 5.21 10.23 -0.49
CA GLY A 129 5.17 11.66 -0.81
C GLY A 129 6.10 12.48 0.09
N ARG A 130 6.13 12.19 1.39
CA ARG A 130 7.06 12.87 2.34
C ARG A 130 8.52 12.63 2.01
N TRP A 131 8.84 11.42 1.55
CA TRP A 131 10.21 11.09 1.14
C TRP A 131 10.55 11.68 -0.23
N LEU A 132 9.70 11.52 -1.25
CA LEU A 132 10.08 11.84 -2.63
C LEU A 132 9.91 13.32 -2.98
N ALA A 133 8.88 14.01 -2.47
CA ALA A 133 8.62 15.40 -2.86
C ALA A 133 9.81 16.34 -2.62
N PRO A 134 10.58 16.24 -1.49
CA PRO A 134 11.78 17.04 -1.28
C PRO A 134 12.97 16.67 -2.19
N HIS A 135 12.85 15.62 -2.99
CA HIS A 135 13.90 15.19 -3.92
C HIS A 135 13.59 15.57 -5.38
N LEU A 136 12.44 16.15 -5.66
CA LEU A 136 12.02 16.57 -7.00
C LEU A 136 11.85 18.09 -7.06
N ASP A 137 12.32 18.71 -8.15
CA ASP A 137 12.15 20.14 -8.38
C ASP A 137 10.80 20.45 -9.04
N GLY A 138 10.36 21.71 -8.91
CA GLY A 138 9.15 22.24 -9.50
C GLY A 138 7.89 22.00 -8.69
N ALA A 139 6.80 22.64 -9.13
CA ALA A 139 5.50 22.46 -8.53
C ALA A 139 5.01 21.01 -8.68
N GLN A 140 4.34 20.47 -7.66
CA GLN A 140 3.86 19.09 -7.64
C GLN A 140 2.40 19.03 -7.22
N HIS A 141 1.64 18.18 -7.90
CA HIS A 141 0.28 17.80 -7.51
C HIS A 141 0.22 16.29 -7.28
N TRP A 142 0.08 15.89 -6.02
CA TRP A 142 0.00 14.50 -5.61
C TRP A 142 -1.44 14.03 -5.54
N ILE A 143 -1.74 12.91 -6.18
CA ILE A 143 -3.03 12.24 -6.12
C ILE A 143 -2.82 10.94 -5.34
N LEU A 144 -3.24 10.96 -4.07
CA LEU A 144 -3.03 9.89 -3.13
C LEU A 144 -4.19 8.91 -3.19
N HIS A 145 -3.92 7.66 -3.57
CA HIS A 145 -4.90 6.60 -3.67
C HIS A 145 -4.72 5.59 -2.53
N ASP A 146 -5.79 5.33 -1.80
CA ASP A 146 -5.86 4.22 -0.86
C ASP A 146 -7.31 3.73 -0.73
N ARG A 147 -7.49 2.49 -0.31
CA ARG A 147 -8.81 1.91 -0.03
C ARG A 147 -9.36 2.38 1.33
N ASP A 148 -8.46 2.66 2.28
CA ASP A 148 -8.82 3.05 3.64
C ASP A 148 -8.91 4.59 3.76
N PRO A 149 -10.13 5.15 3.93
CA PRO A 149 -10.30 6.59 4.08
C PRO A 149 -9.65 7.15 5.34
N TYR A 150 -9.42 6.30 6.35
CA TYR A 150 -8.73 6.70 7.57
C TYR A 150 -7.24 6.97 7.28
N LEU A 151 -6.57 6.09 6.52
CA LEU A 151 -5.19 6.31 6.08
C LEU A 151 -5.07 7.54 5.17
N LEU A 152 -6.02 7.75 4.25
CA LEU A 152 -6.07 8.95 3.40
C LEU A 152 -6.15 10.24 4.20
N HIS A 153 -6.83 10.24 5.34
CA HIS A 153 -6.84 11.40 6.24
C HIS A 153 -5.44 11.73 6.77
N PHE A 154 -4.69 10.73 7.25
CA PHE A 154 -3.31 10.92 7.70
C PHE A 154 -2.39 11.38 6.56
N ALA A 155 -2.54 10.80 5.39
CA ALA A 155 -1.77 11.16 4.21
C ALA A 155 -1.98 12.64 3.82
N ALA A 156 -3.21 13.11 3.84
CA ALA A 156 -3.54 14.50 3.53
C ALA A 156 -2.99 15.49 4.56
N VAL A 157 -3.12 15.17 5.86
CA VAL A 157 -2.65 16.03 6.96
C VAL A 157 -1.13 16.10 7.00
N GLY A 158 -0.45 14.96 6.78
CA GLY A 158 1.00 14.82 6.81
C GLY A 158 1.70 15.15 5.50
N ALA A 159 0.99 15.63 4.47
CA ALA A 159 1.55 15.86 3.15
C ALA A 159 2.65 16.95 3.16
N PRO A 160 3.72 16.79 2.36
CA PRO A 160 4.75 17.81 2.19
C PRO A 160 4.14 19.07 1.57
N ARG A 161 4.69 20.24 1.88
CA ARG A 161 4.18 21.54 1.39
C ARG A 161 5.07 22.13 0.29
N SER A 162 6.30 21.68 0.19
CA SER A 162 7.29 22.18 -0.77
C SER A 162 8.14 21.06 -1.35
N SER A 163 8.55 21.26 -2.58
CA SER A 163 9.51 20.45 -3.33
C SER A 163 10.96 20.80 -2.99
N ALA A 164 11.93 20.19 -3.69
CA ALA A 164 13.35 20.43 -3.48
C ALA A 164 13.77 21.90 -3.68
N ASP A 165 13.20 22.58 -4.68
CA ASP A 165 13.46 23.99 -5.01
C ASP A 165 12.54 24.97 -4.26
N GLY A 166 11.72 24.50 -3.31
CA GLY A 166 10.75 25.29 -2.57
C GLY A 166 9.43 25.56 -3.29
N SER A 167 9.23 25.02 -4.48
CA SER A 167 7.97 25.13 -5.22
C SER A 167 6.82 24.44 -4.47
N ARG A 168 5.59 24.86 -4.77
CA ARG A 168 4.40 24.40 -4.07
C ARG A 168 4.11 22.91 -4.33
N VAL A 169 3.82 22.17 -3.27
CA VAL A 169 3.21 20.83 -3.31
C VAL A 169 1.75 20.92 -2.91
N SER A 170 0.88 20.33 -3.72
CA SER A 170 -0.56 20.20 -3.45
C SER A 170 -0.96 18.73 -3.46
N VAL A 171 -2.03 18.40 -2.72
CA VAL A 171 -2.47 17.01 -2.51
C VAL A 171 -3.97 16.90 -2.75
N GLU A 172 -4.36 15.83 -3.45
CA GLU A 172 -5.74 15.36 -3.59
C GLU A 172 -5.80 13.91 -3.11
N THR A 173 -6.82 13.54 -2.36
CA THR A 173 -7.03 12.14 -1.94
C THR A 173 -8.13 11.50 -2.76
N ARG A 174 -7.93 10.26 -3.17
CA ARG A 174 -8.91 9.44 -3.90
C ARG A 174 -9.04 8.07 -3.26
N ARG A 175 -10.24 7.75 -2.81
CA ARG A 175 -10.53 6.38 -2.43
C ARG A 175 -10.63 5.53 -3.70
N GLY A 176 -9.77 4.50 -3.80
CA GLY A 176 -9.74 3.75 -5.04
C GLY A 176 -8.95 2.43 -4.96
N ASP A 177 -9.10 1.52 -5.97
CA ASP A 177 -8.38 0.22 -6.08
C ASP A 177 -7.32 0.25 -7.18
N VAL A 178 -6.14 -0.28 -6.83
CA VAL A 178 -5.03 -0.51 -7.77
C VAL A 178 -5.46 -1.38 -8.95
N ALA A 179 -6.27 -2.41 -8.71
CA ALA A 179 -6.73 -3.37 -9.73
C ALA A 179 -7.52 -2.73 -10.89
N ARG A 180 -7.87 -1.45 -10.80
CA ARG A 180 -8.69 -0.74 -11.80
C ARG A 180 -7.98 0.48 -12.39
N LEU A 181 -6.67 0.54 -12.27
CA LEU A 181 -5.90 1.60 -12.91
C LEU A 181 -5.94 1.38 -14.43
N THR A 182 -6.40 2.37 -15.16
CA THR A 182 -6.42 2.35 -16.64
C THR A 182 -5.47 3.42 -17.19
N PRO A 183 -5.02 3.31 -18.44
CA PRO A 183 -4.23 4.38 -19.08
C PRO A 183 -4.94 5.74 -19.04
N ASP A 184 -6.27 5.76 -19.20
CA ASP A 184 -7.07 6.99 -19.15
C ASP A 184 -7.09 7.61 -17.74
N ALA A 185 -7.08 6.77 -16.69
CA ALA A 185 -6.99 7.25 -15.31
C ALA A 185 -5.64 7.92 -15.01
N LEU A 186 -4.59 7.51 -15.74
CA LEU A 186 -3.23 8.07 -15.67
C LEU A 186 -2.95 9.11 -16.77
N ALA A 187 -3.96 9.50 -17.57
CA ALA A 187 -3.76 10.49 -18.61
C ALA A 187 -3.21 11.79 -18.02
N GLY A 188 -2.02 12.16 -18.50
CA GLY A 188 -1.32 13.33 -18.01
C GLY A 188 -0.56 13.16 -16.71
N ALA A 189 -0.47 11.98 -16.13
CA ALA A 189 0.41 11.70 -15.01
C ALA A 189 1.88 11.87 -15.42
N SER A 190 2.67 12.45 -14.55
CA SER A 190 4.12 12.58 -14.69
C SER A 190 4.86 11.38 -14.10
N LEU A 191 4.28 10.78 -13.05
CA LEU A 191 4.87 9.67 -12.30
C LEU A 191 3.77 8.87 -11.58
N VAL A 192 3.93 7.56 -11.54
CA VAL A 192 3.22 6.68 -10.63
C VAL A 192 4.19 6.21 -9.55
N THR A 193 3.76 6.23 -8.29
CA THR A 193 4.53 5.69 -7.16
C THR A 193 3.72 4.68 -6.38
N ALA A 194 4.40 3.72 -5.78
CA ALA A 194 3.85 2.84 -4.75
C ALA A 194 4.97 2.42 -3.80
N SER A 195 4.63 2.14 -2.54
CA SER A 195 5.60 1.70 -1.54
C SER A 195 5.05 0.56 -0.71
N ALA A 196 5.78 -0.57 -0.64
CA ALA A 196 5.39 -1.78 0.06
C ALA A 196 3.97 -2.26 -0.34
N LEU A 197 3.70 -2.27 -1.64
CA LEU A 197 2.40 -2.60 -2.21
C LEU A 197 2.45 -3.85 -3.10
N LEU A 198 3.52 -4.04 -3.88
CA LEU A 198 3.54 -5.06 -4.92
C LEU A 198 3.38 -6.49 -4.39
N ASP A 199 3.88 -6.76 -3.20
CA ASP A 199 3.83 -8.06 -2.54
C ASP A 199 2.40 -8.50 -2.17
N VAL A 200 1.48 -7.55 -2.01
CA VAL A 200 0.06 -7.81 -1.73
C VAL A 200 -0.83 -7.73 -2.98
N LEU A 201 -0.24 -7.73 -4.17
CA LEU A 201 -0.92 -7.77 -5.45
C LEU A 201 -0.82 -9.17 -6.09
N THR A 202 -1.80 -9.49 -6.93
CA THR A 202 -1.73 -10.65 -7.84
C THR A 202 -0.89 -10.30 -9.07
N ARG A 203 -0.53 -11.32 -9.85
CA ARG A 203 0.19 -11.13 -11.12
C ARG A 203 -0.60 -10.27 -12.08
N GLU A 204 -1.90 -10.54 -12.21
CA GLU A 204 -2.81 -9.81 -13.10
C GLU A 204 -2.91 -8.32 -12.71
N GLU A 205 -2.91 -8.02 -11.41
CA GLU A 205 -2.94 -6.63 -10.92
C GLU A 205 -1.64 -5.89 -11.24
N VAL A 206 -0.50 -6.55 -11.13
CA VAL A 206 0.81 -5.97 -11.50
C VAL A 206 0.93 -5.79 -13.02
N GLU A 207 0.46 -6.75 -13.81
CA GLU A 207 0.40 -6.63 -15.28
C GLU A 207 -0.51 -5.48 -15.72
N ALA A 208 -1.68 -5.31 -15.07
CA ALA A 208 -2.59 -4.19 -15.32
C ALA A 208 -1.96 -2.85 -14.96
N LEU A 209 -1.24 -2.76 -13.84
CA LEU A 209 -0.48 -1.56 -13.45
C LEU A 209 0.59 -1.21 -14.50
N ALA A 210 1.37 -2.20 -14.95
CA ALA A 210 2.40 -2.01 -15.96
C ALA A 210 1.79 -1.55 -17.29
N ALA A 211 0.70 -2.17 -17.73
CA ALA A 211 -0.04 -1.80 -18.94
C ALA A 211 -0.59 -0.37 -18.86
N ALA A 212 -1.16 0.02 -17.70
CA ALA A 212 -1.68 1.37 -17.49
C ALA A 212 -0.58 2.43 -17.55
N CYS A 213 0.55 2.21 -16.89
CA CYS A 213 1.70 3.11 -16.92
C CYS A 213 2.29 3.22 -18.34
N ALA A 214 2.45 2.09 -19.03
CA ALA A 214 2.98 2.06 -20.39
C ALA A 214 2.03 2.76 -21.38
N GLY A 215 0.72 2.50 -21.29
CA GLY A 215 -0.30 3.13 -22.12
C GLY A 215 -0.38 4.65 -21.91
N ALA A 216 -0.14 5.13 -20.70
CA ALA A 216 -0.04 6.56 -20.40
C ALA A 216 1.34 7.17 -20.72
N GLY A 217 2.37 6.36 -21.06
CA GLY A 217 3.75 6.80 -21.20
C GLY A 217 4.38 7.33 -19.91
N CYS A 218 3.84 6.92 -18.77
CA CYS A 218 4.17 7.41 -17.45
C CYS A 218 5.22 6.51 -16.79
N PRO A 219 6.35 7.03 -16.27
CA PRO A 219 7.30 6.26 -15.48
C PRO A 219 6.65 5.81 -14.15
N ALA A 220 7.17 4.71 -13.58
CA ALA A 220 6.76 4.21 -12.28
C ALA A 220 7.96 4.02 -11.35
N LEU A 221 7.86 4.47 -10.09
CA LEU A 221 8.81 4.22 -9.02
C LEU A 221 8.11 3.42 -7.91
N LEU A 222 8.45 2.13 -7.82
CA LEU A 222 7.82 1.17 -6.92
C LEU A 222 8.87 0.72 -5.91
N THR A 223 8.64 1.02 -4.62
CA THR A 223 9.69 0.89 -3.59
C THR A 223 9.32 -0.14 -2.53
N LEU A 224 10.35 -0.69 -1.88
CA LEU A 224 10.23 -1.53 -0.68
C LEU A 224 9.38 -2.80 -0.90
N SER A 225 9.51 -3.42 -2.08
CA SER A 225 8.94 -4.75 -2.30
C SER A 225 9.79 -5.80 -1.59
N VAL A 226 9.18 -6.63 -0.76
CA VAL A 226 9.89 -7.68 -0.02
C VAL A 226 10.60 -8.65 -0.97
N ALA A 227 11.82 -9.05 -0.63
CA ALA A 227 12.64 -9.98 -1.43
C ALA A 227 12.72 -11.38 -0.80
N GLY A 228 11.95 -11.64 0.25
CA GLY A 228 11.86 -12.96 0.89
C GLY A 228 13.12 -13.44 1.60
N ARG A 229 14.09 -12.55 1.84
CA ARG A 229 15.33 -12.84 2.51
C ARG A 229 15.46 -12.00 3.77
N VAL A 230 15.84 -12.66 4.87
CA VAL A 230 16.09 -12.04 6.18
C VAL A 230 17.43 -12.54 6.70
N GLU A 231 18.22 -11.64 7.29
CA GLU A 231 19.47 -11.97 7.97
C GLU A 231 19.39 -11.43 9.40
N LEU A 232 19.74 -12.28 10.37
CA LEU A 232 19.80 -11.88 11.78
C LEU A 232 21.22 -12.14 12.32
N THR A 233 21.71 -11.24 13.20
CA THR A 233 22.94 -11.55 13.95
C THR A 233 22.68 -12.71 14.90
N ALA A 234 23.78 -13.48 15.18
CA ALA A 234 23.70 -14.76 15.84
C ALA A 234 22.71 -15.70 15.15
N PRO A 235 23.13 -16.33 14.01
CA PRO A 235 22.27 -17.23 13.24
C PRO A 235 21.65 -18.32 14.12
N HIS A 236 20.36 -18.58 13.89
CA HIS A 236 19.63 -19.61 14.60
C HIS A 236 19.06 -20.64 13.60
N PRO A 237 19.03 -21.94 13.93
CA PRO A 237 18.52 -22.97 13.01
C PRO A 237 17.10 -22.72 12.49
N MET A 238 16.25 -22.03 13.26
CA MET A 238 14.89 -21.70 12.85
C MET A 238 14.77 -20.49 11.91
N ASP A 239 15.81 -19.68 11.71
CA ASP A 239 15.73 -18.47 10.88
C ASP A 239 15.26 -18.80 9.46
N GLN A 240 15.81 -19.85 8.87
CA GLN A 240 15.44 -20.28 7.52
C GLN A 240 14.02 -20.84 7.49
N GLU A 241 13.65 -21.69 8.47
CA GLU A 241 12.33 -22.33 8.52
C GLU A 241 11.21 -21.29 8.69
N ILE A 242 11.42 -20.28 9.54
CA ILE A 242 10.50 -19.16 9.71
C ILE A 242 10.42 -18.30 8.44
N THR A 243 11.58 -18.01 7.80
CA THR A 243 11.61 -17.23 6.55
C THR A 243 10.82 -17.94 5.44
N GLU A 244 11.01 -19.26 5.28
CA GLU A 244 10.30 -20.05 4.28
C GLU A 244 8.79 -20.09 4.52
N ALA A 245 8.38 -20.29 5.78
CA ALA A 245 6.98 -20.29 6.17
C ALA A 245 6.33 -18.90 5.94
N PHE A 246 7.01 -17.83 6.33
CA PHE A 246 6.57 -16.46 6.08
C PHE A 246 6.41 -16.18 4.58
N ASN A 247 7.39 -16.57 3.75
CA ASN A 247 7.32 -16.37 2.31
C ASN A 247 6.17 -17.16 1.66
N ALA A 248 5.86 -18.35 2.17
CA ALA A 248 4.70 -19.13 1.76
C ALA A 248 3.39 -18.42 2.16
N HIS A 249 3.33 -17.90 3.39
CA HIS A 249 2.19 -17.11 3.87
C HIS A 249 1.90 -15.89 2.96
N GLN A 250 2.94 -15.17 2.55
CA GLN A 250 2.77 -14.00 1.67
C GLN A 250 2.25 -14.36 0.27
N ARG A 251 2.40 -15.60 -0.19
CA ARG A 251 1.85 -16.07 -1.48
C ARG A 251 0.41 -16.59 -1.39
N ARG A 252 -0.22 -16.55 -0.21
CA ARG A 252 -1.61 -17.00 -0.04
C ARG A 252 -2.57 -16.20 -0.93
N GLY A 253 -3.62 -16.85 -1.41
CA GLY A 253 -4.64 -16.21 -2.23
C GLY A 253 -4.16 -15.73 -3.60
N GLY A 254 -3.02 -16.25 -4.09
CA GLY A 254 -2.47 -15.89 -5.40
C GLY A 254 -1.66 -14.59 -5.39
N LEU A 255 -1.36 -14.05 -4.20
CA LEU A 255 -0.51 -12.87 -4.06
C LEU A 255 0.94 -13.19 -4.44
N LEU A 256 1.65 -12.19 -4.95
CA LEU A 256 3.03 -12.36 -5.43
C LEU A 256 4.04 -12.52 -4.29
N GLY A 257 3.81 -11.88 -3.13
CA GLY A 257 4.75 -11.95 -2.01
C GLY A 257 6.17 -11.56 -2.44
N PRO A 258 7.19 -12.39 -2.11
CA PRO A 258 8.59 -12.08 -2.41
C PRO A 258 8.94 -12.12 -3.92
N ASP A 259 8.05 -12.58 -4.78
CA ASP A 259 8.27 -12.65 -6.23
C ASP A 259 7.84 -11.34 -6.94
N ALA A 260 7.23 -10.42 -6.20
CA ALA A 260 6.56 -9.23 -6.74
C ALA A 260 7.49 -8.30 -7.52
N ALA A 261 8.70 -8.04 -7.02
CA ALA A 261 9.65 -7.16 -7.71
C ALA A 261 10.08 -7.71 -9.07
N THR A 262 10.32 -9.03 -9.17
CA THR A 262 10.66 -9.71 -10.43
C THR A 262 9.48 -9.71 -11.38
N ALA A 263 8.29 -10.07 -10.90
CA ALA A 263 7.07 -10.07 -11.70
C ALA A 263 6.75 -8.67 -12.27
N ALA A 264 6.94 -7.62 -11.46
CA ALA A 264 6.77 -6.25 -11.93
C ALA A 264 7.82 -5.87 -12.99
N ALA A 265 9.08 -6.23 -12.78
CA ALA A 265 10.14 -5.97 -13.76
C ALA A 265 9.83 -6.61 -15.11
N ASP A 266 9.40 -7.86 -15.11
CA ASP A 266 9.01 -8.60 -16.33
C ASP A 266 7.79 -7.95 -17.01
N ALA A 267 6.77 -7.58 -16.22
CA ALA A 267 5.56 -6.95 -16.76
C ALA A 267 5.87 -5.59 -17.42
N PHE A 268 6.64 -4.72 -16.78
CA PHE A 268 7.05 -3.44 -17.37
C PHE A 268 7.95 -3.62 -18.59
N ALA A 269 8.89 -4.59 -18.55
CA ALA A 269 9.77 -4.89 -19.68
C ALA A 269 8.98 -5.41 -20.89
N ALA A 270 7.94 -6.21 -20.68
CA ALA A 270 7.05 -6.71 -21.73
C ALA A 270 6.33 -5.56 -22.48
N HIS A 271 6.09 -4.43 -21.80
CA HIS A 271 5.57 -3.19 -22.40
C HIS A 271 6.66 -2.26 -22.95
N GLY A 272 7.91 -2.71 -23.03
CA GLY A 272 9.04 -1.96 -23.60
C GLY A 272 9.58 -0.84 -22.71
N ALA A 273 9.29 -0.88 -21.41
CA ALA A 273 9.91 0.02 -20.44
C ALA A 273 11.37 -0.35 -20.19
N THR A 274 12.22 0.64 -19.92
CA THR A 274 13.55 0.40 -19.36
C THR A 274 13.40 0.26 -17.86
N VAL A 275 13.73 -0.92 -17.32
CA VAL A 275 13.56 -1.25 -15.90
C VAL A 275 14.92 -1.26 -15.19
N ARG A 276 14.95 -0.67 -13.99
CA ARG A 276 16.07 -0.74 -13.05
C ARG A 276 15.57 -1.31 -11.72
N LEU A 277 16.26 -2.32 -11.20
CA LEU A 277 16.02 -2.91 -9.89
C LEU A 277 17.22 -2.62 -9.01
N ASN A 278 16.99 -2.04 -7.84
CA ASN A 278 18.01 -1.77 -6.84
C ASN A 278 17.61 -2.37 -5.49
N PRO A 279 18.56 -2.92 -4.72
CA PRO A 279 18.29 -3.37 -3.36
C PRO A 279 17.97 -2.18 -2.45
N SER A 280 16.97 -2.36 -1.58
CA SER A 280 16.54 -1.37 -0.58
C SER A 280 16.32 -2.00 0.80
N PRO A 281 17.36 -2.64 1.38
CA PRO A 281 17.19 -3.40 2.62
C PRO A 281 16.97 -2.50 3.83
N TRP A 282 16.05 -2.88 4.70
CA TRP A 282 16.09 -2.40 6.08
C TRP A 282 17.33 -2.94 6.78
N ARG A 283 17.97 -2.08 7.54
CA ARG A 283 19.09 -2.44 8.43
C ARG A 283 18.76 -1.97 9.83
N LEU A 284 18.12 -2.86 10.59
CA LEU A 284 17.59 -2.54 11.91
C LEU A 284 18.64 -2.86 12.98
N GLY A 285 18.88 -1.90 13.84
CA GLY A 285 19.78 -1.98 14.98
C GLY A 285 19.08 -1.59 16.28
N PRO A 286 19.85 -1.33 17.36
CA PRO A 286 19.28 -0.94 18.66
C PRO A 286 18.40 0.28 18.62
N ASP A 287 18.70 1.25 17.74
CA ASP A 287 17.94 2.50 17.61
C ASP A 287 16.53 2.25 17.00
N GLN A 288 16.32 1.10 16.37
CA GLN A 288 15.04 0.67 15.80
C GLN A 288 14.41 -0.50 16.60
N ALA A 289 14.71 -0.64 17.89
CA ALA A 289 14.27 -1.78 18.72
C ALA A 289 12.74 -1.96 18.70
N ALA A 290 11.95 -0.87 18.77
CA ALA A 290 10.50 -0.94 18.73
C ALA A 290 9.97 -1.47 17.38
N LEU A 291 10.57 -1.05 16.27
CA LEU A 291 10.25 -1.56 14.94
C LEU A 291 10.63 -3.04 14.81
N THR A 292 11.83 -3.40 15.28
CA THR A 292 12.34 -4.77 15.26
C THR A 292 11.45 -5.70 16.07
N GLU A 293 11.02 -5.30 17.26
CA GLU A 293 10.11 -6.07 18.10
C GLU A 293 8.78 -6.34 17.39
N GLN A 294 8.14 -5.30 16.86
CA GLN A 294 6.85 -5.45 16.20
C GLN A 294 6.95 -6.25 14.91
N TRP A 295 8.03 -6.07 14.15
CA TRP A 295 8.33 -6.85 12.96
C TRP A 295 8.54 -8.34 13.29
N LEU A 296 9.35 -8.67 14.32
CA LEU A 296 9.59 -10.06 14.77
C LEU A 296 8.28 -10.76 15.11
N ARG A 297 7.40 -10.09 15.86
CA ARG A 297 6.09 -10.65 16.23
C ARG A 297 5.22 -10.94 15.01
N GLY A 298 5.17 -10.03 14.05
CA GLY A 298 4.42 -10.20 12.81
C GLY A 298 5.02 -11.29 11.91
N TRP A 299 6.34 -11.30 11.75
CA TRP A 299 7.07 -12.25 10.92
C TRP A 299 6.93 -13.69 11.41
N VAL A 300 7.15 -13.93 12.71
CA VAL A 300 6.98 -15.24 13.33
C VAL A 300 5.51 -15.63 13.40
N GLY A 301 4.61 -14.70 13.71
CA GLY A 301 3.17 -14.94 13.74
C GLY A 301 2.63 -15.44 12.40
N ALA A 302 2.95 -14.76 11.30
CA ALA A 302 2.55 -15.19 9.96
C ALA A 302 3.17 -16.54 9.54
N ALA A 303 4.41 -16.82 9.96
CA ALA A 303 5.05 -18.12 9.74
C ALA A 303 4.30 -19.26 10.47
N VAL A 304 3.83 -19.01 11.69
CA VAL A 304 3.03 -19.99 12.46
C VAL A 304 1.62 -20.15 11.89
N GLU A 305 1.00 -19.08 11.38
CA GLU A 305 -0.27 -19.18 10.65
C GLU A 305 -0.16 -20.04 9.39
N GLU A 306 0.98 -20.00 8.72
CA GLU A 306 1.26 -20.84 7.55
C GLU A 306 1.56 -22.28 7.92
N ARG A 307 2.37 -22.47 8.98
CA ARG A 307 2.84 -23.77 9.47
C ARG A 307 2.55 -23.89 10.95
N PRO A 308 1.31 -24.28 11.38
CA PRO A 308 0.92 -24.38 12.80
C PRO A 308 1.79 -25.34 13.61
N GLU A 309 2.40 -26.34 12.98
CA GLU A 309 3.32 -27.27 13.63
C GLU A 309 4.61 -26.61 14.17
N LEU A 310 4.89 -25.39 13.76
CA LEU A 310 6.03 -24.60 14.28
C LEU A 310 5.75 -23.96 15.64
N ALA A 311 4.49 -23.87 16.06
CA ALA A 311 4.03 -23.00 17.16
C ALA A 311 4.88 -23.13 18.44
N ASP A 312 5.13 -24.36 18.92
CA ASP A 312 5.84 -24.57 20.17
C ASP A 312 7.31 -24.12 20.08
N ARG A 313 7.99 -24.44 18.98
CA ARG A 313 9.40 -24.04 18.75
C ARG A 313 9.51 -22.56 18.44
N ALA A 314 8.56 -22.02 17.67
CA ALA A 314 8.49 -20.61 17.32
C ALA A 314 8.29 -19.71 18.53
N GLY A 315 7.56 -20.15 19.54
CA GLY A 315 7.40 -19.42 20.80
C GLY A 315 8.69 -19.20 21.55
N SER A 316 9.51 -20.27 21.70
CA SER A 316 10.85 -20.19 22.31
C SER A 316 11.80 -19.32 21.47
N TYR A 317 11.81 -19.55 20.17
CA TYR A 317 12.60 -18.76 19.21
C TYR A 317 12.28 -17.26 19.28
N LEU A 318 11.00 -16.90 19.23
CA LEU A 318 10.57 -15.50 19.30
C LEU A 318 11.02 -14.86 20.62
N LYS A 319 10.89 -15.57 21.72
CA LYS A 319 11.32 -15.08 23.04
C LYS A 319 12.82 -14.75 23.04
N GLU A 320 13.66 -15.66 22.57
CA GLU A 320 15.11 -15.46 22.47
C GLU A 320 15.46 -14.25 21.59
N ARG A 321 14.80 -14.10 20.44
CA ARG A 321 15.01 -12.96 19.54
C ARG A 321 14.60 -11.63 20.16
N LEU A 322 13.47 -11.60 20.90
CA LEU A 322 13.01 -10.42 21.62
C LEU A 322 13.95 -10.05 22.78
N GLU A 323 14.49 -11.02 23.50
CA GLU A 323 15.48 -10.79 24.56
C GLU A 323 16.77 -10.19 24.00
N ALA A 324 17.29 -10.73 22.88
CA ALA A 324 18.44 -10.18 22.16
C ALA A 324 18.17 -8.76 21.61
N CYS A 325 16.94 -8.49 21.13
CA CYS A 325 16.52 -7.17 20.69
C CYS A 325 16.51 -6.18 21.88
N ALA A 326 15.92 -6.56 23.00
CA ALA A 326 15.88 -5.74 24.21
C ALA A 326 17.27 -5.44 24.80
N ALA A 327 18.20 -6.42 24.67
CA ALA A 327 19.61 -6.24 25.07
C ALA A 327 20.42 -5.37 24.11
N GLY A 328 19.85 -4.99 22.94
CA GLY A 328 20.53 -4.23 21.90
C GLY A 328 21.58 -5.04 21.12
N GLU A 329 21.56 -6.37 21.21
CA GLU A 329 22.50 -7.29 20.57
C GLU A 329 22.03 -7.71 19.17
N LEU A 330 20.72 -7.69 18.92
CA LEU A 330 20.16 -8.12 17.65
C LEU A 330 20.37 -7.05 16.56
N ARG A 331 20.80 -7.51 15.38
CA ARG A 331 20.77 -6.76 14.12
C ARG A 331 19.96 -7.55 13.12
N VAL A 332 19.09 -6.87 12.39
CA VAL A 332 18.23 -7.51 11.36
C VAL A 332 18.44 -6.81 10.04
N VAL A 333 18.60 -7.59 8.97
CA VAL A 333 18.52 -7.10 7.60
C VAL A 333 17.32 -7.75 6.94
N VAL A 334 16.31 -6.94 6.63
CA VAL A 334 15.14 -7.37 5.83
C VAL A 334 15.34 -6.87 4.41
N HIS A 335 15.48 -7.80 3.47
CA HIS A 335 15.76 -7.45 2.08
C HIS A 335 14.50 -7.03 1.36
N HIS A 336 14.58 -5.88 0.70
CA HIS A 336 13.60 -5.32 -0.22
C HIS A 336 14.28 -4.93 -1.52
N SER A 337 13.48 -4.67 -2.55
CA SER A 337 13.92 -4.15 -3.85
C SER A 337 13.05 -2.96 -4.24
N ASP A 338 13.69 -1.94 -4.79
CA ASP A 338 13.07 -0.81 -5.45
C ASP A 338 13.17 -0.96 -6.96
N LEU A 339 12.10 -0.60 -7.65
CA LEU A 339 11.99 -0.67 -9.10
C LEU A 339 11.70 0.71 -9.68
N LEU A 340 12.47 1.10 -10.69
CA LEU A 340 12.16 2.23 -11.57
C LEU A 340 11.89 1.71 -12.97
N ALA A 341 10.66 1.92 -13.47
CA ALA A 341 10.28 1.65 -14.84
C ALA A 341 10.14 2.96 -15.62
N LEU A 342 10.94 3.11 -16.66
CA LEU A 342 10.90 4.26 -17.57
C LEU A 342 10.12 3.87 -18.83
N CYS A 343 8.81 4.09 -18.81
CA CYS A 343 7.93 3.84 -19.96
C CYS A 343 8.23 4.82 -21.09
N ARG A 344 8.03 4.38 -22.33
CA ARG A 344 8.20 5.27 -23.52
C ARG A 344 7.10 6.33 -23.51
N PRO A 345 7.42 7.61 -23.84
CA PRO A 345 6.40 8.64 -23.97
C PRO A 345 5.39 8.26 -25.06
N THR A 346 4.08 8.41 -24.75
CA THR A 346 3.03 8.30 -25.76
C THR A 346 3.06 9.55 -26.65
N GLY A 347 3.29 9.38 -27.96
CA GLY A 347 3.26 10.51 -28.91
C GLY A 347 4.56 10.83 -29.64
N GLY A 348 5.61 10.06 -29.46
CA GLY A 348 6.80 10.11 -30.32
C GLY A 348 6.67 9.12 -31.45
N THR A 349 6.12 9.53 -32.60
CA THR A 349 6.43 8.84 -33.88
C THR A 349 7.93 9.01 -34.10
N ALA A 350 8.62 7.88 -34.25
CA ALA A 350 10.03 7.82 -34.61
C ALA A 350 10.28 8.51 -35.97
#